data_737c77cfbbf192b9378778a259e4841d
#
_entry.id   737c77cfbbf192b9378778a259e4841d
#
_cell.length_a   1.000
_cell.length_b   1.000
_cell.length_c   1.000
_cell.angle_alpha   90.00
_cell.angle_beta   90.00
_cell.angle_gamma   90.00
#
_symmetry.space_group_name_H-M   'P 1'
#
loop_
_entity.id
_entity.type
_entity.pdbx_description
1 polymer ?
#
loop_
_entity_poly.entity_id
_entity_poly.type
_entity_poly.pdbx_seq_one_letter_code
_entity_poly.pdbx_strand_id
1 'polypeptide(L)'
;MYNYPDRPNFHSFAAALRAGNPDALLAFSNGLKLPTRSVTDEDDYTAGELARLLPIAFDRFPILISTAEGEVPISESRLQYHLLCSLGRDWGHLVKTYEPRFPDSLVVGYTEYILGMGGAMTWEVPVDEKGIIGEAFIRQLRLTRERLDQLKKKL
;
A
#
# COMPACT_ATOMS: atom_id res chain seq x y z
N MET A 1 -14.07 8.98 12.50
CA MET A 1 -14.17 9.99 11.41
C MET A 1 -13.61 11.27 12.00
N TYR A 2 -12.43 11.69 11.56
CA TYR A 2 -11.86 12.95 12.00
C TYR A 2 -12.67 14.07 11.36
N ASN A 3 -13.43 14.79 12.19
CA ASN A 3 -14.18 15.95 11.75
C ASN A 3 -13.23 17.13 11.87
N TYR A 4 -12.56 17.48 10.78
CA TYR A 4 -11.75 18.69 10.75
C TYR A 4 -12.70 19.87 10.52
N PRO A 5 -12.87 20.78 11.50
CA PRO A 5 -13.75 21.94 11.33
C PRO A 5 -13.27 22.88 10.24
N ASP A 6 -11.94 22.89 9.99
CA ASP A 6 -11.31 23.65 8.91
C ASP A 6 -10.70 22.71 7.89
N ARG A 7 -10.77 23.04 6.63
CA ARG A 7 -10.06 22.29 5.59
C ARG A 7 -8.58 22.33 5.92
N PRO A 8 -7.91 21.18 6.11
CA PRO A 8 -6.48 21.15 6.38
C PRO A 8 -5.77 21.90 5.25
N ASN A 9 -4.84 22.78 5.60
CA ASN A 9 -3.99 23.40 4.61
C ASN A 9 -2.89 22.43 4.19
N PHE A 10 -3.23 21.46 3.33
CA PHE A 10 -2.31 20.43 2.86
C PHE A 10 -1.06 21.02 2.20
N HIS A 11 -1.19 22.15 1.50
CA HIS A 11 -0.05 22.82 0.89
C HIS A 11 1.00 23.25 1.94
N SER A 12 0.59 23.87 3.04
CA SER A 12 1.53 24.24 4.10
C SER A 12 2.13 23.04 4.83
N PHE A 13 1.37 21.95 5.01
CA PHE A 13 1.89 20.71 5.55
C PHE A 13 2.91 20.08 4.61
N ALA A 14 2.60 19.97 3.32
CA ALA A 14 3.52 19.45 2.31
C ALA A 14 4.82 20.26 2.25
N ALA A 15 4.72 21.60 2.26
CA ALA A 15 5.86 22.49 2.29
C ALA A 15 6.73 22.25 3.53
N ALA A 16 6.12 22.10 4.71
CA ALA A 16 6.84 21.81 5.95
C ALA A 16 7.54 20.43 5.91
N LEU A 17 6.88 19.40 5.40
CA LEU A 17 7.43 18.06 5.27
C LEU A 17 8.60 18.01 4.27
N ARG A 18 8.54 18.82 3.20
CA ARG A 18 9.62 18.92 2.19
C ARG A 18 10.71 19.93 2.54
N ALA A 19 10.60 20.69 3.65
CA ALA A 19 11.55 21.74 3.98
C ALA A 19 13.00 21.25 4.15
N GLY A 20 13.19 20.01 4.66
CA GLY A 20 14.51 19.40 4.83
C GLY A 20 14.95 18.54 3.64
N ASN A 21 14.03 18.10 2.81
CA ASN A 21 14.26 17.32 1.60
C ASN A 21 13.17 17.61 0.58
N PRO A 22 13.43 18.46 -0.43
CA PRO A 22 12.42 18.84 -1.43
C PRO A 22 11.97 17.65 -2.31
N ASP A 23 12.76 16.57 -2.38
CA ASP A 23 12.44 15.35 -3.15
C ASP A 23 11.68 14.31 -2.30
N ALA A 24 11.26 14.65 -1.08
CA ALA A 24 10.49 13.74 -0.25
C ALA A 24 9.12 13.44 -0.88
N LEU A 25 8.83 12.15 -1.06
CA LEU A 25 7.53 11.68 -1.51
C LEU A 25 6.52 11.76 -0.37
N LEU A 26 5.34 12.27 -0.66
CA LEU A 26 4.27 12.45 0.32
C LEU A 26 3.03 11.67 -0.06
N ALA A 27 2.35 11.14 0.96
CA ALA A 27 1.00 10.61 0.84
C ALA A 27 0.24 10.84 2.15
N PHE A 28 -0.92 11.43 2.06
CA PHE A 28 -1.81 11.61 3.19
C PHE A 28 -2.78 10.43 3.27
N SER A 29 -2.91 9.84 4.45
CA SER A 29 -3.81 8.70 4.65
C SER A 29 -5.24 9.16 4.89
N ASN A 30 -6.18 8.56 4.17
CA ASN A 30 -7.61 8.71 4.40
C ASN A 30 -8.20 7.58 5.27
N GLY A 31 -7.33 6.78 5.87
CA GLY A 31 -7.70 5.60 6.65
C GLY A 31 -7.86 4.34 5.78
N LEU A 32 -8.38 3.29 6.41
CA LEU A 32 -8.47 1.92 5.88
C LEU A 32 -9.65 1.72 4.92
N LYS A 33 -9.72 2.46 3.83
CA LYS A 33 -10.88 2.45 2.92
C LYS A 33 -10.53 2.04 1.50
N LEU A 34 -11.47 1.35 0.87
CA LEU A 34 -11.52 1.12 -0.57
C LEU A 34 -12.67 1.94 -1.19
N PRO A 35 -12.52 2.42 -2.42
CA PRO A 35 -11.28 2.44 -3.22
C PRO A 35 -10.20 3.30 -2.57
N THR A 36 -8.95 3.00 -2.93
CA THR A 36 -7.80 3.80 -2.51
C THR A 36 -7.95 5.23 -3.02
N ARG A 37 -7.67 6.22 -2.17
CA ARG A 37 -7.92 7.63 -2.47
C ARG A 37 -6.67 8.46 -2.38
N SER A 38 -6.58 9.45 -3.26
CA SER A 38 -5.84 10.68 -3.02
C SER A 38 -6.61 11.55 -2.02
N VAL A 39 -5.91 12.19 -1.11
CA VAL A 39 -6.47 13.12 -0.13
C VAL A 39 -6.34 14.56 -0.59
N THR A 40 -5.27 14.84 -1.32
CA THR A 40 -4.89 16.17 -1.78
C THR A 40 -4.07 16.09 -3.08
N ASP A 41 -3.96 17.21 -3.79
CA ASP A 41 -3.11 17.35 -4.97
C ASP A 41 -1.61 17.29 -4.67
N GLU A 42 -1.25 17.38 -3.39
CA GLU A 42 0.12 17.23 -2.91
C GLU A 42 0.58 15.77 -2.74
N ASP A 43 -0.33 14.80 -2.91
CA ASP A 43 0.00 13.39 -2.85
C ASP A 43 0.83 12.97 -4.09
N ASP A 44 1.96 12.31 -3.86
CA ASP A 44 2.78 11.66 -4.89
C ASP A 44 2.34 10.21 -5.14
N TYR A 45 1.75 9.57 -4.12
CA TYR A 45 1.23 8.21 -4.20
C TYR A 45 0.02 8.04 -3.28
N THR A 46 -0.72 6.95 -3.46
CA THR A 46 -1.81 6.61 -2.54
C THR A 46 -1.25 5.97 -1.27
N ALA A 47 -1.68 6.39 -0.08
CA ALA A 47 -1.26 5.74 1.17
C ALA A 47 -1.67 4.26 1.23
N GLY A 48 -2.86 3.94 0.69
CA GLY A 48 -3.27 2.58 0.33
C GLY A 48 -3.39 1.59 1.47
N GLU A 49 -3.59 2.04 2.69
CA GLU A 49 -3.69 1.18 3.86
C GLU A 49 -4.95 0.32 3.83
N LEU A 50 -4.80 -1.01 3.94
CA LEU A 50 -5.86 -2.00 3.81
C LEU A 50 -6.05 -2.78 5.11
N ALA A 51 -7.27 -2.78 5.65
CA ALA A 51 -7.58 -3.52 6.88
C ALA A 51 -7.80 -5.02 6.63
N ARG A 52 -8.61 -5.39 5.65
CA ARG A 52 -9.10 -6.78 5.53
C ARG A 52 -9.13 -7.35 4.13
N LEU A 53 -9.41 -6.55 3.12
CA LEU A 53 -9.64 -7.02 1.76
C LEU A 53 -8.50 -6.56 0.85
N LEU A 54 -8.07 -7.46 -0.03
CA LEU A 54 -7.18 -7.12 -1.13
C LEU A 54 -8.06 -6.75 -2.34
N PRO A 55 -7.92 -5.54 -2.92
CA PRO A 55 -8.66 -5.17 -4.11
C PRO A 55 -8.21 -6.01 -5.30
N ILE A 56 -9.19 -6.56 -6.03
CA ILE A 56 -8.98 -7.36 -7.23
C ILE A 56 -9.75 -6.70 -8.37
N ALA A 57 -9.07 -6.46 -9.50
CA ALA A 57 -9.75 -6.11 -10.74
C ALA A 57 -10.24 -7.39 -11.43
N PHE A 58 -11.47 -7.35 -11.90
CA PHE A 58 -11.98 -8.29 -12.90
C PHE A 58 -11.78 -7.66 -14.28
N ASP A 59 -11.77 -8.44 -15.34
CA ASP A 59 -11.52 -7.98 -16.72
C ASP A 59 -12.36 -6.77 -17.18
N ARG A 60 -13.46 -6.51 -16.50
CA ARG A 60 -14.35 -5.37 -16.80
C ARG A 60 -14.28 -4.22 -15.81
N PHE A 61 -13.52 -4.35 -14.73
CA PHE A 61 -13.45 -3.37 -13.66
C PHE A 61 -11.99 -3.12 -13.27
N PRO A 62 -11.34 -2.11 -13.86
CA PRO A 62 -10.01 -1.73 -13.47
C PRO A 62 -9.99 -1.32 -11.99
N ILE A 63 -8.85 -1.49 -11.33
CA ILE A 63 -8.65 -0.89 -10.02
C ILE A 63 -8.68 0.62 -10.19
N LEU A 64 -9.53 1.29 -9.42
CA LEU A 64 -9.74 2.71 -9.50
C LEU A 64 -9.04 3.44 -8.35
N ILE A 65 -8.53 4.62 -8.66
CA ILE A 65 -8.09 5.60 -7.67
C ILE A 65 -9.14 6.70 -7.61
N SER A 66 -9.66 6.97 -6.43
CA SER A 66 -10.58 8.08 -6.22
C SER A 66 -9.78 9.38 -6.03
N THR A 67 -10.02 10.35 -6.89
CA THR A 67 -9.43 11.70 -6.86
C THR A 67 -10.47 12.76 -6.55
N ALA A 68 -10.07 14.03 -6.47
CA ALA A 68 -11.00 15.15 -6.31
C ALA A 68 -11.92 15.33 -7.53
N GLU A 69 -11.44 14.93 -8.72
CA GLU A 69 -12.15 15.07 -10.00
C GLU A 69 -13.01 13.85 -10.34
N GLY A 70 -12.90 12.76 -9.57
CA GLY A 70 -13.63 11.53 -9.80
C GLY A 70 -12.75 10.27 -9.66
N GLU A 71 -13.26 9.14 -10.12
CA GLU A 71 -12.54 7.88 -10.13
C GLU A 71 -11.83 7.69 -11.46
N VAL A 72 -10.53 7.38 -11.41
CA VAL A 72 -9.69 7.12 -12.58
C VAL A 72 -9.05 5.74 -12.48
N PRO A 73 -8.90 5.01 -13.60
CA PRO A 73 -8.14 3.77 -13.61
C PRO A 73 -6.69 4.01 -13.18
N ILE A 74 -6.11 3.00 -12.52
CA ILE A 74 -4.70 3.05 -12.10
C ILE A 74 -3.75 3.41 -13.26
N SER A 75 -4.03 2.90 -14.46
CA SER A 75 -3.24 3.14 -15.68
C SER A 75 -3.32 4.58 -16.20
N GLU A 76 -4.33 5.34 -15.78
CA GLU A 76 -4.57 6.72 -16.23
C GLU A 76 -4.25 7.76 -15.14
N SER A 77 -3.94 7.28 -13.93
CA SER A 77 -3.61 8.17 -12.81
C SER A 77 -2.17 8.67 -12.90
N ARG A 78 -1.97 9.95 -12.59
CA ARG A 78 -0.64 10.53 -12.36
C ARG A 78 -0.01 10.06 -11.04
N LEU A 79 -0.86 9.62 -10.09
CA LEU A 79 -0.41 9.17 -8.78
C LEU A 79 0.12 7.75 -8.87
N GLN A 80 1.22 7.47 -8.16
CA GLN A 80 1.66 6.10 -7.97
C GLN A 80 0.62 5.34 -7.13
N TYR A 81 -0.01 4.35 -7.73
CA TYR A 81 -0.88 3.44 -6.98
C TYR A 81 -0.03 2.62 -6.01
N HIS A 82 -0.33 2.73 -4.73
CA HIS A 82 0.37 2.01 -3.68
C HIS A 82 -0.63 1.40 -2.72
N LEU A 83 -0.33 0.19 -2.28
CA LEU A 83 -1.08 -0.52 -1.25
C LEU A 83 -0.15 -0.90 -0.09
N LEU A 84 -0.66 -0.75 1.12
CA LEU A 84 -0.03 -1.20 2.35
C LEU A 84 -0.96 -2.19 3.06
N CYS A 85 -0.51 -3.42 3.26
CA CYS A 85 -1.29 -4.47 3.91
C CYS A 85 -0.44 -5.29 4.87
N SER A 86 -1.02 -5.74 5.98
CA SER A 86 -0.31 -6.64 6.89
C SER A 86 -0.31 -8.09 6.39
N LEU A 87 0.84 -8.75 6.46
CA LEU A 87 0.97 -10.21 6.29
C LEU A 87 0.38 -10.98 7.46
N GLY A 88 0.31 -10.36 8.64
CA GLY A 88 -0.30 -10.92 9.84
C GLY A 88 -1.80 -10.67 9.90
N ARG A 89 -2.45 -11.28 10.87
CA ARG A 89 -3.90 -11.11 11.12
C ARG A 89 -4.24 -9.78 11.74
N ASP A 90 -3.30 -9.22 12.49
CA ASP A 90 -3.46 -7.99 13.25
C ASP A 90 -2.34 -7.01 12.89
N TRP A 91 -2.63 -5.71 13.02
CA TRP A 91 -1.66 -4.65 12.78
C TRP A 91 -0.80 -4.37 14.01
N GLY A 92 0.51 -4.24 13.80
CA GLY A 92 1.46 -3.69 14.76
C GLY A 92 1.34 -4.26 16.18
N HIS A 93 1.09 -3.40 17.14
CA HIS A 93 1.00 -3.74 18.58
C HIS A 93 -0.21 -4.60 18.98
N LEU A 94 -1.14 -4.82 18.07
CA LEU A 94 -2.31 -5.67 18.30
C LEU A 94 -2.07 -7.14 17.94
N VAL A 95 -0.84 -7.50 17.60
CA VAL A 95 -0.48 -8.85 17.17
C VAL A 95 -0.77 -9.86 18.27
N LYS A 96 -1.76 -10.71 18.03
CA LYS A 96 -2.12 -11.81 18.92
C LYS A 96 -1.61 -13.16 18.40
N THR A 97 -1.35 -13.23 17.10
CA THR A 97 -0.86 -14.44 16.44
C THR A 97 0.25 -14.08 15.47
N TYR A 98 1.33 -14.85 15.50
CA TYR A 98 2.50 -14.68 14.62
C TYR A 98 2.43 -15.61 13.40
N GLU A 99 1.21 -15.88 12.93
CA GLU A 99 0.97 -16.70 11.74
C GLU A 99 0.61 -15.83 10.53
N PRO A 100 1.07 -16.23 9.33
CA PRO A 100 0.67 -15.58 8.11
C PRO A 100 -0.85 -15.60 7.91
N ARG A 101 -1.40 -14.48 7.51
CA ARG A 101 -2.82 -14.32 7.17
C ARG A 101 -3.16 -14.94 5.83
N PHE A 102 -2.21 -14.88 4.90
CA PHE A 102 -2.38 -15.31 3.52
C PHE A 102 -1.45 -16.48 3.18
N PRO A 103 -1.86 -17.40 2.30
CA PRO A 103 -0.95 -18.40 1.77
C PRO A 103 0.15 -17.75 0.91
N ASP A 104 1.31 -18.40 0.85
CA ASP A 104 2.50 -17.93 0.14
C ASP A 104 2.19 -17.56 -1.33
N SER A 105 1.42 -18.42 -2.01
CA SER A 105 1.03 -18.21 -3.41
C SER A 105 0.20 -16.93 -3.62
N LEU A 106 -0.65 -16.56 -2.65
CA LEU A 106 -1.42 -15.34 -2.73
C LEU A 106 -0.54 -14.10 -2.55
N VAL A 107 0.38 -14.12 -1.58
CA VAL A 107 1.30 -13.00 -1.34
C VAL A 107 2.15 -12.74 -2.58
N VAL A 108 2.75 -13.79 -3.13
CA VAL A 108 3.58 -13.70 -4.34
C VAL A 108 2.77 -13.22 -5.53
N GLY A 109 1.65 -13.89 -5.84
CA GLY A 109 0.83 -13.60 -7.02
C GLY A 109 0.17 -12.22 -6.95
N TYR A 110 -0.28 -11.81 -5.76
CA TYR A 110 -0.87 -10.49 -5.60
C TYR A 110 0.17 -9.37 -5.73
N THR A 111 1.38 -9.57 -5.21
CA THR A 111 2.48 -8.62 -5.41
C THR A 111 2.81 -8.49 -6.90
N GLU A 112 2.95 -9.60 -7.61
CA GLU A 112 3.18 -9.62 -9.06
C GLU A 112 2.06 -8.90 -9.82
N TYR A 113 0.81 -9.14 -9.45
CA TYR A 113 -0.37 -8.52 -10.06
C TYR A 113 -0.36 -6.99 -9.90
N ILE A 114 -0.13 -6.48 -8.69
CA ILE A 114 -0.07 -5.03 -8.44
C ILE A 114 1.09 -4.38 -9.20
N LEU A 115 2.28 -4.98 -9.15
CA LEU A 115 3.45 -4.49 -9.89
C LEU A 115 3.24 -4.53 -11.41
N GLY A 116 2.60 -5.58 -11.92
CA GLY A 116 2.28 -5.72 -13.34
C GLY A 116 1.34 -4.65 -13.88
N MET A 117 0.54 -4.02 -13.01
CA MET A 117 -0.30 -2.87 -13.36
C MET A 117 0.40 -1.52 -13.16
N GLY A 118 1.69 -1.49 -12.84
CA GLY A 118 2.43 -0.26 -12.54
C GLY A 118 2.22 0.24 -11.10
N GLY A 119 1.61 -0.54 -10.23
CA GLY A 119 1.44 -0.22 -8.81
C GLY A 119 2.66 -0.55 -7.97
N ALA A 120 2.60 -0.21 -6.69
CA ALA A 120 3.56 -0.59 -5.66
C ALA A 120 2.86 -1.30 -4.50
N MET A 121 3.54 -2.26 -3.86
CA MET A 121 3.00 -3.02 -2.75
C MET A 121 3.96 -3.01 -1.57
N THR A 122 3.46 -2.63 -0.41
CA THR A 122 4.16 -2.76 0.88
C THR A 122 3.45 -3.80 1.74
N TRP A 123 4.20 -4.77 2.24
CA TRP A 123 3.74 -5.71 3.23
C TRP A 123 4.29 -5.35 4.61
N GLU A 124 3.39 -5.01 5.53
CA GLU A 124 3.74 -4.88 6.93
C GLU A 124 3.94 -6.28 7.51
N VAL A 125 5.02 -6.46 8.25
CA VAL A 125 5.42 -7.75 8.80
C VAL A 125 5.37 -7.69 10.33
N PRO A 126 4.55 -8.53 10.98
CA PRO A 126 4.54 -8.60 12.43
C PRO A 126 5.88 -9.03 12.99
N VAL A 127 6.28 -8.37 14.07
CA VAL A 127 7.44 -8.73 14.87
C VAL A 127 7.00 -9.13 16.27
N ASP A 128 7.74 -10.02 16.91
CA ASP A 128 7.49 -10.39 18.31
C ASP A 128 7.96 -9.29 19.28
N GLU A 129 7.77 -9.51 20.58
CA GLU A 129 8.18 -8.58 21.64
C GLU A 129 9.70 -8.28 21.66
N LYS A 130 10.50 -9.14 21.02
CA LYS A 130 11.96 -8.98 20.88
C LYS A 130 12.34 -8.35 19.54
N GLY A 131 11.38 -7.97 18.70
CA GLY A 131 11.62 -7.42 17.37
C GLY A 131 11.99 -8.47 16.32
N ILE A 132 11.70 -9.76 16.56
CA ILE A 132 12.05 -10.85 15.65
C ILE A 132 10.89 -11.12 14.69
N ILE A 133 11.20 -11.22 13.39
CA ILE A 133 10.27 -11.65 12.36
C ILE A 133 10.21 -13.19 12.35
N GLY A 134 9.00 -13.76 12.40
CA GLY A 134 8.78 -15.19 12.35
C GLY A 134 9.19 -15.81 11.01
N GLU A 135 9.71 -17.03 11.03
CA GLU A 135 10.23 -17.76 9.86
C GLU A 135 9.20 -17.90 8.73
N ALA A 136 7.91 -18.03 9.04
CA ALA A 136 6.85 -18.12 8.04
C ALA A 136 6.75 -16.84 7.21
N PHE A 137 6.89 -15.67 7.81
CA PHE A 137 6.90 -14.37 7.10
C PHE A 137 8.19 -14.21 6.29
N ILE A 138 9.35 -14.60 6.87
CA ILE A 138 10.63 -14.57 6.15
C ILE A 138 10.54 -15.42 4.88
N ARG A 139 9.92 -16.60 4.96
CA ARG A 139 9.69 -17.46 3.80
C ARG A 139 8.83 -16.77 2.75
N GLN A 140 7.72 -16.13 3.12
CA GLN A 140 6.87 -15.40 2.18
C GLN A 140 7.62 -14.28 1.47
N LEU A 141 8.41 -13.51 2.20
CA LEU A 141 9.22 -12.44 1.64
C LEU A 141 10.30 -12.96 0.68
N ARG A 142 10.97 -14.06 1.01
CA ARG A 142 11.95 -14.72 0.14
C ARG A 142 11.33 -15.20 -1.17
N LEU A 143 10.20 -15.91 -1.09
CA LEU A 143 9.48 -16.38 -2.27
C LEU A 143 9.03 -15.23 -3.17
N THR A 144 8.53 -14.16 -2.56
CA THR A 144 8.18 -12.93 -3.30
C THR A 144 9.40 -12.34 -4.00
N ARG A 145 10.53 -12.23 -3.31
CA ARG A 145 11.79 -11.72 -3.88
C ARG A 145 12.27 -12.58 -5.03
N GLU A 146 12.32 -13.90 -4.86
CA GLU A 146 12.74 -14.86 -5.89
C GLU A 146 11.88 -14.72 -7.15
N ARG A 147 10.56 -14.58 -6.99
CA ARG A 147 9.65 -14.38 -8.11
C ARG A 147 9.91 -13.07 -8.85
N LEU A 148 10.10 -11.98 -8.13
CA LEU A 148 10.39 -10.68 -8.73
C LEU A 148 11.74 -10.66 -9.46
N ASP A 149 12.75 -11.34 -8.93
CA ASP A 149 14.07 -11.46 -9.58
C ASP A 149 13.99 -12.30 -10.89
N GLN A 150 13.09 -13.31 -10.93
CA GLN A 150 12.82 -14.06 -12.16
C GLN A 150 12.12 -13.19 -13.23
N LEU A 151 11.22 -12.31 -12.83
CA LEU A 151 10.54 -11.39 -13.76
C LEU A 151 11.51 -10.38 -14.35
N LYS A 152 12.37 -9.79 -13.52
CA LYS A 152 13.41 -8.83 -14.00
C LYS A 152 14.37 -9.41 -15.02
N LYS A 153 14.65 -10.72 -14.96
CA LYS A 153 15.55 -11.39 -15.93
C LYS A 153 14.89 -11.66 -17.27
N LYS A 154 13.57 -11.49 -17.38
CA LYS A 154 12.81 -11.72 -18.62
C LYS A 154 12.49 -10.43 -19.38
N LEU A 155 12.73 -9.29 -18.76
CA LEU A 155 12.64 -7.94 -19.33
C LEU A 155 14.00 -7.51 -19.89
#